data_85200595e73abb495460b706a1433074
#
_entry.id   85200595e73abb495460b706a1433074
#
_cell.length_a   1.000
_cell.length_b   1.000
_cell.length_c   1.000
_cell.angle_alpha   90.00
_cell.angle_beta   90.00
_cell.angle_gamma   90.00
#
_symmetry.space_group_name_H-M   'P 1'
#
loop_
_entity.id
_entity.type
_entity.pdbx_description
1 polymer ?
#
loop_
_entity_poly.entity_id
_entity_poly.type
_entity_poly.pdbx_seq_one_letter_code
_entity_poly.pdbx_strand_id
1 'polypeptide(L)'
;MKIPQELLKRIYEIEIIVKKKISDVNSGAHRSIFFGEGFDFEEYREYSAGDDVKKIDWHLLARIPDKVYRRCYREDKQLTIWILADLSGSLRFGYKDLTKKELLVKSVAYLGFSAAHELDKIGLIAFTNKIEKVLIPKSGKDWVYYMLNKIWDSSYSENTDIVSALRKAKNYLRGSVMVFLLSDFLDENCSNNNSAFWDEIKTLVGSHDLIPVVFDEDPNFLLDAGGNVRLKDLESKREYTFQLSKKNREKFAERIQERHSILRNQFIKAGTRAIFIKGEADFDKFLKFFLIRKKRRG
;
A
#
# COMPACT_ATOMS: atom_id res chain seq x y z
N MET A 1 3.41 24.36 1.65
CA MET A 1 4.51 24.17 0.68
C MET A 1 3.92 23.41 -0.50
N LYS A 2 4.06 23.85 -1.73
CA LYS A 2 3.48 23.13 -2.89
C LYS A 2 4.39 21.99 -3.29
N ILE A 3 3.83 20.88 -3.74
CA ILE A 3 4.59 19.77 -4.34
C ILE A 3 5.47 20.35 -5.47
N PRO A 4 6.79 20.00 -5.56
CA PRO A 4 7.65 20.43 -6.63
C PRO A 4 7.10 20.04 -7.99
N GLN A 5 7.31 20.88 -9.00
CA GLN A 5 6.77 20.66 -10.35
C GLN A 5 7.22 19.31 -10.95
N GLU A 6 8.45 18.91 -10.69
CA GLU A 6 9.00 17.64 -11.18
C GLU A 6 8.29 16.44 -10.56
N LEU A 7 8.07 16.46 -9.24
CA LEU A 7 7.32 15.41 -8.57
C LEU A 7 5.84 15.41 -8.99
N LEU A 8 5.24 16.59 -9.21
CA LEU A 8 3.89 16.71 -9.71
C LEU A 8 3.74 16.07 -11.11
N LYS A 9 4.72 16.29 -11.99
CA LYS A 9 4.78 15.64 -13.30
C LYS A 9 4.82 14.12 -13.17
N ARG A 10 5.66 13.60 -12.25
CA ARG A 10 5.71 12.16 -11.95
C ARG A 10 4.37 11.62 -11.43
N ILE A 11 3.68 12.38 -10.58
CA ILE A 11 2.35 12.00 -10.08
C ILE A 11 1.33 11.89 -11.22
N TYR A 12 1.35 12.79 -12.21
CA TYR A 12 0.51 12.68 -13.41
C TYR A 12 0.87 11.46 -14.27
N GLU A 13 2.15 11.16 -14.41
CA GLU A 13 2.60 9.95 -15.11
C GLU A 13 2.07 8.69 -14.40
N ILE A 14 2.09 8.66 -13.06
CA ILE A 14 1.52 7.57 -12.25
C ILE A 14 0.02 7.41 -12.51
N GLU A 15 -0.75 8.50 -12.54
CA GLU A 15 -2.19 8.44 -12.83
C GLU A 15 -2.45 7.76 -14.20
N ILE A 16 -1.67 8.12 -15.22
CA ILE A 16 -1.78 7.53 -16.57
C ILE A 16 -1.39 6.05 -16.57
N ILE A 17 -0.29 5.69 -15.90
CA ILE A 17 0.20 4.31 -15.80
C ILE A 17 -0.84 3.42 -15.11
N VAL A 18 -1.39 3.88 -13.99
CA VAL A 18 -2.40 3.16 -13.23
C VAL A 18 -3.64 2.92 -14.08
N LYS A 19 -4.15 3.97 -14.74
CA LYS A 19 -5.31 3.86 -15.64
C LYS A 19 -5.07 2.83 -16.75
N LYS A 20 -3.93 2.88 -17.42
CA LYS A 20 -3.58 1.93 -18.49
C LYS A 20 -3.50 0.51 -17.96
N LYS A 21 -2.79 0.27 -16.85
CA LYS A 21 -2.62 -1.08 -16.30
C LYS A 21 -3.92 -1.70 -15.80
N ILE A 22 -4.81 -0.91 -15.19
CA ILE A 22 -6.11 -1.43 -14.78
C ILE A 22 -6.95 -1.78 -16.02
N SER A 23 -6.94 -0.93 -17.05
CA SER A 23 -7.62 -1.24 -18.32
C SER A 23 -7.07 -2.50 -18.97
N ASP A 24 -5.76 -2.73 -18.97
CA ASP A 24 -5.12 -3.93 -19.52
C ASP A 24 -5.51 -5.19 -18.73
N VAL A 25 -5.56 -5.12 -17.40
CA VAL A 25 -6.00 -6.22 -16.53
C VAL A 25 -7.48 -6.55 -16.75
N ASN A 26 -8.32 -5.54 -16.93
CA ASN A 26 -9.76 -5.73 -17.16
C ASN A 26 -10.05 -6.18 -18.60
N SER A 27 -9.24 -5.79 -19.59
CA SER A 27 -9.40 -6.26 -20.98
C SER A 27 -8.83 -7.65 -21.23
N GLY A 28 -7.85 -8.10 -20.44
CA GLY A 28 -7.30 -9.46 -20.47
C GLY A 28 -8.17 -10.52 -19.79
N ALA A 29 -9.09 -10.12 -18.91
CA ALA A 29 -10.10 -10.97 -18.31
C ALA A 29 -11.38 -10.89 -19.19
N HIS A 30 -11.47 -11.75 -20.22
CA HIS A 30 -12.64 -11.96 -21.10
C HIS A 30 -13.54 -10.74 -21.29
N ARG A 31 -13.49 -10.12 -22.48
CA ARG A 31 -14.53 -9.24 -22.97
C ARG A 31 -15.87 -9.99 -22.92
N SER A 32 -16.58 -9.88 -21.81
CA SER A 32 -18.01 -10.05 -21.80
C SER A 32 -18.59 -8.78 -22.39
N ILE A 33 -19.02 -8.87 -23.66
CA ILE A 33 -19.75 -7.83 -24.37
C ILE A 33 -21.17 -7.79 -23.76
N PHE A 34 -21.31 -7.14 -22.62
CA PHE A 34 -22.62 -6.72 -22.12
C PHE A 34 -22.45 -5.37 -21.42
N PHE A 35 -22.73 -4.32 -22.18
CA PHE A 35 -23.09 -3.03 -21.65
C PHE A 35 -24.45 -3.15 -20.96
N GLY A 36 -24.51 -2.96 -19.66
CA GLY A 36 -25.75 -2.89 -18.92
C GLY A 36 -25.55 -2.93 -17.42
N GLU A 37 -25.82 -1.81 -16.77
CA GLU A 37 -26.09 -1.66 -15.34
C GLU A 37 -25.21 -2.46 -14.36
N GLY A 38 -24.01 -1.99 -14.07
CA GLY A 38 -23.34 -2.05 -12.75
C GLY A 38 -23.08 -3.41 -12.08
N PHE A 39 -23.43 -4.53 -12.72
CA PHE A 39 -23.27 -5.88 -12.18
C PHE A 39 -22.56 -6.76 -13.19
N ASP A 40 -21.34 -7.18 -12.87
CA ASP A 40 -20.63 -8.19 -13.68
C ASP A 40 -21.33 -9.55 -13.50
N PHE A 41 -21.79 -10.13 -14.63
CA PHE A 41 -22.30 -11.49 -14.64
C PHE A 41 -21.17 -12.45 -14.24
N GLU A 42 -21.42 -13.26 -13.20
CA GLU A 42 -20.44 -14.21 -12.70
C GLU A 42 -20.71 -15.62 -13.22
N GLU A 43 -21.92 -16.13 -12.97
CA GLU A 43 -22.32 -17.49 -13.36
C GLU A 43 -23.85 -17.67 -13.44
N TYR A 44 -24.26 -18.74 -14.09
CA TYR A 44 -25.62 -19.26 -13.95
C TYR A 44 -25.64 -20.29 -12.81
N ARG A 45 -26.56 -20.11 -11.89
CA ARG A 45 -26.82 -21.07 -10.80
C ARG A 45 -28.24 -21.60 -10.90
N GLU A 46 -28.43 -22.89 -10.65
CA GLU A 46 -29.75 -23.48 -10.59
C GLU A 46 -30.60 -22.80 -9.51
N TYR A 47 -31.82 -22.39 -9.89
CA TYR A 47 -32.73 -21.71 -8.99
C TYR A 47 -33.17 -22.65 -7.86
N SER A 48 -33.14 -22.17 -6.65
CA SER A 48 -33.62 -22.88 -5.46
C SER A 48 -34.77 -22.12 -4.82
N ALA A 49 -35.70 -22.85 -4.18
CA ALA A 49 -36.83 -22.24 -3.48
C ALA A 49 -36.32 -21.24 -2.42
N GLY A 50 -36.73 -19.96 -2.55
CA GLY A 50 -36.25 -18.86 -1.70
C GLY A 50 -35.33 -17.88 -2.41
N ASP A 51 -34.83 -18.19 -3.60
CA ASP A 51 -34.08 -17.26 -4.43
C ASP A 51 -35.00 -16.16 -5.03
N ASP A 52 -34.42 -15.00 -5.35
CA ASP A 52 -35.14 -13.88 -5.97
C ASP A 52 -35.55 -14.24 -7.41
N VAL A 53 -36.87 -14.33 -7.64
CA VAL A 53 -37.48 -14.65 -8.94
C VAL A 53 -37.07 -13.64 -10.05
N LYS A 54 -36.76 -12.39 -9.70
CA LYS A 54 -36.32 -11.36 -10.65
C LYS A 54 -34.97 -11.66 -11.29
N LYS A 55 -34.18 -12.52 -10.67
CA LYS A 55 -32.85 -12.93 -11.16
C LYS A 55 -32.93 -14.16 -12.09
N ILE A 56 -34.09 -14.75 -12.30
CA ILE A 56 -34.28 -15.86 -13.24
C ILE A 56 -33.97 -15.40 -14.67
N ASP A 57 -33.16 -16.19 -15.39
CA ASP A 57 -32.99 -15.97 -16.83
C ASP A 57 -34.08 -16.66 -17.65
N TRP A 58 -35.12 -15.90 -17.94
CA TRP A 58 -36.27 -16.39 -18.74
C TRP A 58 -35.86 -16.78 -20.16
N HIS A 59 -34.80 -16.19 -20.74
CA HIS A 59 -34.31 -16.56 -22.05
C HIS A 59 -33.62 -17.92 -22.04
N LEU A 60 -32.87 -18.19 -20.96
CA LEU A 60 -32.21 -19.49 -20.78
C LEU A 60 -33.26 -20.58 -20.51
N LEU A 61 -34.28 -20.28 -19.70
CA LEU A 61 -35.39 -21.20 -19.42
C LEU A 61 -36.16 -21.56 -20.71
N ALA A 62 -36.37 -20.62 -21.61
CA ALA A 62 -37.01 -20.89 -22.90
C ALA A 62 -36.20 -21.80 -23.81
N ARG A 63 -34.89 -21.91 -23.64
CA ARG A 63 -33.96 -22.78 -24.38
C ARG A 63 -33.76 -24.14 -23.72
N ILE A 64 -33.76 -24.16 -22.39
CA ILE A 64 -33.52 -25.36 -21.57
C ILE A 64 -34.66 -25.43 -20.54
N PRO A 65 -35.85 -25.93 -20.90
CA PRO A 65 -37.04 -25.89 -20.04
C PRO A 65 -36.97 -26.80 -18.82
N ASP A 66 -36.04 -27.78 -18.81
CA ASP A 66 -35.92 -28.75 -17.73
C ASP A 66 -35.31 -28.20 -16.46
N LYS A 67 -34.65 -27.02 -16.52
CA LYS A 67 -33.94 -26.43 -15.37
C LYS A 67 -34.07 -24.90 -15.38
N VAL A 68 -34.44 -24.39 -14.22
CA VAL A 68 -34.53 -22.95 -13.99
C VAL A 68 -33.19 -22.42 -13.49
N TYR A 69 -32.62 -21.48 -14.22
CA TYR A 69 -31.36 -20.85 -13.84
C TYR A 69 -31.57 -19.39 -13.44
N ARG A 70 -30.85 -18.95 -12.41
CA ARG A 70 -30.73 -17.55 -12.05
C ARG A 70 -29.37 -17.00 -12.46
N ARG A 71 -29.35 -15.72 -12.85
CA ARG A 71 -28.13 -14.97 -13.07
C ARG A 71 -27.53 -14.61 -11.72
N CYS A 72 -26.33 -15.03 -11.47
CA CYS A 72 -25.51 -14.55 -10.35
C CYS A 72 -24.64 -13.41 -10.86
N TYR A 73 -24.74 -12.27 -10.19
CA TYR A 73 -23.92 -11.11 -10.47
C TYR A 73 -22.95 -10.93 -9.33
N ARG A 74 -21.72 -10.56 -9.66
CA ARG A 74 -20.76 -10.13 -8.65
C ARG A 74 -21.14 -8.71 -8.22
N GLU A 75 -21.49 -8.55 -6.97
CA GLU A 75 -21.57 -7.21 -6.40
C GLU A 75 -20.15 -6.66 -6.25
N ASP A 76 -19.77 -5.68 -7.06
CA ASP A 76 -18.55 -4.91 -6.85
C ASP A 76 -18.71 -4.08 -5.57
N LYS A 77 -18.38 -4.71 -4.44
CA LYS A 77 -18.40 -4.03 -3.14
C LYS A 77 -17.30 -2.98 -3.13
N GLN A 78 -17.71 -1.72 -3.01
CA GLN A 78 -16.79 -0.61 -2.79
C GLN A 78 -15.90 -0.90 -1.59
N LEU A 79 -14.61 -1.04 -1.79
CA LEU A 79 -13.64 -1.27 -0.72
C LEU A 79 -13.33 0.03 0.01
N THR A 80 -13.02 -0.11 1.29
CA THR A 80 -12.42 0.97 2.08
C THR A 80 -10.96 0.65 2.34
N ILE A 81 -10.09 1.54 1.90
CA ILE A 81 -8.65 1.43 1.99
C ILE A 81 -8.14 2.50 2.95
N TRP A 82 -7.31 2.11 3.90
CA TRP A 82 -6.61 3.03 4.77
C TRP A 82 -5.11 2.96 4.53
N ILE A 83 -4.48 4.11 4.45
CA ILE A 83 -3.03 4.26 4.43
C ILE A 83 -2.60 4.76 5.80
N LEU A 84 -1.75 4.01 6.48
CA LEU A 84 -1.02 4.42 7.67
C LEU A 84 0.37 4.84 7.21
N ALA A 85 0.63 6.15 7.17
CA ALA A 85 1.86 6.73 6.64
C ALA A 85 2.77 7.17 7.78
N ASP A 86 3.91 6.55 7.89
CA ASP A 86 4.98 6.97 8.77
C ASP A 86 5.61 8.28 8.27
N LEU A 87 5.77 9.25 9.17
CA LEU A 87 6.43 10.53 8.91
C LEU A 87 7.69 10.69 9.79
N SER A 88 8.39 9.58 10.03
CA SER A 88 9.67 9.60 10.75
C SER A 88 10.75 10.40 10.02
N GLY A 89 11.71 10.90 10.76
CA GLY A 89 12.83 11.65 10.23
C GLY A 89 13.67 10.87 9.23
N SER A 90 13.75 9.54 9.40
CA SER A 90 14.44 8.62 8.50
C SER A 90 13.94 8.67 7.05
N LEU A 91 12.67 9.03 6.83
CA LEU A 91 12.11 9.18 5.48
C LEU A 91 12.63 10.39 4.70
N ARG A 92 13.34 11.31 5.36
CA ARG A 92 14.03 12.43 4.67
C ARG A 92 15.28 11.98 3.92
N PHE A 93 15.80 10.79 4.23
CA PHE A 93 16.94 10.23 3.52
C PHE A 93 16.53 9.67 2.18
N GLY A 94 17.47 9.70 1.25
CA GLY A 94 17.29 9.12 -0.06
C GLY A 94 18.63 8.95 -0.75
N TYR A 95 18.59 8.29 -1.90
CA TYR A 95 19.76 8.08 -2.75
C TYR A 95 19.54 8.66 -4.14
N LYS A 96 20.58 9.34 -4.65
CA LYS A 96 20.51 10.08 -5.92
C LYS A 96 19.33 11.07 -5.84
N ASP A 97 18.41 10.97 -6.78
CA ASP A 97 17.29 11.89 -6.91
C ASP A 97 15.97 11.37 -6.30
N LEU A 98 16.04 10.31 -5.46
CA LEU A 98 14.85 9.70 -4.90
C LEU A 98 14.95 9.57 -3.38
N THR A 99 14.18 10.37 -2.66
CA THR A 99 14.07 10.27 -1.19
C THR A 99 13.01 9.25 -0.79
N LYS A 100 13.11 8.67 0.43
CA LYS A 100 12.05 7.81 0.96
C LYS A 100 10.71 8.57 1.07
N LYS A 101 10.76 9.89 1.31
CA LYS A 101 9.59 10.76 1.26
C LYS A 101 8.91 10.72 -0.11
N GLU A 102 9.67 10.77 -1.20
CA GLU A 102 9.12 10.66 -2.54
C GLU A 102 8.59 9.26 -2.83
N LEU A 103 9.25 8.21 -2.33
CA LEU A 103 8.73 6.84 -2.39
C LEU A 103 7.38 6.72 -1.66
N LEU A 104 7.25 7.33 -0.49
CA LEU A 104 5.99 7.40 0.25
C LEU A 104 4.89 8.09 -0.58
N VAL A 105 5.18 9.28 -1.10
CA VAL A 105 4.22 10.05 -1.92
C VAL A 105 3.82 9.29 -3.19
N LYS A 106 4.78 8.68 -3.88
CA LYS A 106 4.51 7.83 -5.05
C LYS A 106 3.68 6.60 -4.69
N SER A 107 3.96 5.93 -3.57
CA SER A 107 3.15 4.79 -3.09
C SER A 107 1.71 5.19 -2.84
N VAL A 108 1.49 6.34 -2.19
CA VAL A 108 0.15 6.90 -1.96
C VAL A 108 -0.54 7.26 -3.28
N ALA A 109 0.21 7.78 -4.27
CA ALA A 109 -0.34 8.07 -5.60
C ALA A 109 -0.78 6.78 -6.32
N TYR A 110 0.04 5.73 -6.34
CA TYR A 110 -0.32 4.45 -6.95
C TYR A 110 -1.56 3.83 -6.31
N LEU A 111 -1.63 3.78 -4.98
CA LEU A 111 -2.81 3.27 -4.26
C LEU A 111 -4.03 4.16 -4.48
N GLY A 112 -3.84 5.47 -4.37
CA GLY A 112 -4.90 6.45 -4.47
C GLY A 112 -5.57 6.46 -5.85
N PHE A 113 -4.78 6.52 -6.93
CA PHE A 113 -5.34 6.50 -8.28
C PHE A 113 -5.93 5.13 -8.64
N SER A 114 -5.38 4.04 -8.11
CA SER A 114 -5.98 2.72 -8.27
C SER A 114 -7.35 2.65 -7.59
N ALA A 115 -7.46 3.15 -6.36
CA ALA A 115 -8.72 3.22 -5.64
C ALA A 115 -9.72 4.15 -6.34
N ALA A 116 -9.27 5.33 -6.81
CA ALA A 116 -10.12 6.28 -7.49
C ALA A 116 -10.68 5.74 -8.82
N HIS A 117 -9.87 4.98 -9.58
CA HIS A 117 -10.30 4.34 -10.82
C HIS A 117 -11.39 3.30 -10.58
N GLU A 118 -11.29 2.55 -9.50
CA GLU A 118 -12.21 1.48 -9.11
C GLU A 118 -13.36 1.97 -8.21
N LEU A 119 -13.51 3.30 -8.06
CA LEU A 119 -14.51 3.96 -7.21
C LEU A 119 -14.43 3.56 -5.73
N ASP A 120 -13.32 3.00 -5.27
CA ASP A 120 -13.08 2.66 -3.87
C ASP A 120 -12.86 3.91 -3.01
N LYS A 121 -13.07 3.77 -1.71
CA LYS A 121 -12.77 4.82 -0.74
C LYS A 121 -11.37 4.65 -0.19
N ILE A 122 -10.60 5.74 -0.16
CA ILE A 122 -9.26 5.75 0.38
C ILE A 122 -9.09 6.87 1.41
N GLY A 123 -8.52 6.52 2.56
CA GLY A 123 -8.20 7.43 3.65
C GLY A 123 -6.74 7.34 4.05
N LEU A 124 -6.30 8.29 4.87
CA LEU A 124 -4.92 8.42 5.32
C LEU A 124 -4.87 8.73 6.80
N ILE A 125 -4.00 8.03 7.51
CA ILE A 125 -3.53 8.39 8.86
C ILE A 125 -2.03 8.59 8.77
N ALA A 126 -1.58 9.83 8.90
CA ALA A 126 -0.16 10.17 8.97
C ALA A 126 0.26 10.31 10.43
N PHE A 127 1.38 9.69 10.79
CA PHE A 127 1.83 9.63 12.17
C PHE A 127 3.35 9.83 12.31
N THR A 128 3.73 10.24 13.51
CA THR A 128 5.08 10.27 14.05
C THR A 128 5.06 9.53 15.40
N ASN A 129 5.45 10.16 16.50
CA ASN A 129 5.16 9.67 17.87
C ASN A 129 3.68 9.87 18.27
N LYS A 130 2.91 10.54 17.43
CA LYS A 130 1.48 10.78 17.57
C LYS A 130 0.79 10.76 16.21
N ILE A 131 -0.53 10.74 16.20
CA ILE A 131 -1.30 10.96 14.98
C ILE A 131 -1.20 12.46 14.61
N GLU A 132 -0.60 12.72 13.46
CA GLU A 132 -0.43 14.08 12.94
C GLU A 132 -1.62 14.50 12.09
N LYS A 133 -2.18 13.57 11.33
CA LYS A 133 -3.26 13.84 10.40
C LYS A 133 -4.16 12.62 10.19
N VAL A 134 -5.46 12.87 10.14
CA VAL A 134 -6.45 11.86 9.75
C VAL A 134 -7.29 12.42 8.61
N LEU A 135 -7.28 11.74 7.48
CA LEU A 135 -8.10 12.04 6.32
C LEU A 135 -9.07 10.87 6.11
N ILE A 136 -10.35 11.09 6.40
CA ILE A 136 -11.39 10.05 6.35
C ILE A 136 -11.56 9.55 4.91
N PRO A 137 -11.79 8.24 4.69
CA PRO A 137 -11.90 7.66 3.36
C PRO A 137 -12.96 8.31 2.48
N LYS A 138 -12.57 8.76 1.29
CA LYS A 138 -13.43 9.27 0.23
C LYS A 138 -12.96 8.71 -1.12
N SER A 139 -13.85 8.76 -2.11
CA SER A 139 -13.54 8.35 -3.49
C SER A 139 -13.17 9.56 -4.35
N GLY A 140 -12.53 9.28 -5.48
CA GLY A 140 -12.27 10.27 -6.52
C GLY A 140 -10.85 10.81 -6.54
N LYS A 141 -10.40 11.19 -7.73
CA LYS A 141 -9.02 11.64 -7.96
C LYS A 141 -8.65 12.95 -7.26
N ASP A 142 -9.60 13.88 -7.13
CA ASP A 142 -9.36 15.15 -6.44
C ASP A 142 -9.03 14.93 -4.96
N TRP A 143 -9.65 13.91 -4.36
CA TRP A 143 -9.33 13.48 -3.01
C TRP A 143 -7.90 12.93 -2.90
N VAL A 144 -7.45 12.18 -3.91
CA VAL A 144 -6.07 11.68 -3.98
C VAL A 144 -5.08 12.84 -4.03
N TYR A 145 -5.29 13.80 -4.93
CA TYR A 145 -4.43 15.00 -5.00
C TYR A 145 -4.42 15.78 -3.68
N TYR A 146 -5.57 15.90 -3.01
CA TYR A 146 -5.65 16.52 -1.70
C TYR A 146 -4.81 15.77 -0.65
N MET A 147 -4.89 14.44 -0.60
CA MET A 147 -4.07 13.61 0.30
C MET A 147 -2.57 13.78 0.02
N LEU A 148 -2.16 13.74 -1.24
CA LEU A 148 -0.75 13.91 -1.64
C LEU A 148 -0.19 15.26 -1.20
N ASN A 149 -0.94 16.33 -1.39
CA ASN A 149 -0.54 17.66 -0.89
C ASN A 149 -0.42 17.67 0.64
N LYS A 150 -1.34 17.01 1.35
CA LYS A 150 -1.32 16.96 2.82
C LYS A 150 -0.15 16.16 3.38
N ILE A 151 0.27 15.09 2.71
CA ILE A 151 1.47 14.33 3.08
C ILE A 151 2.73 15.16 2.79
N TRP A 152 2.79 15.77 1.60
CA TRP A 152 3.95 16.56 1.22
C TRP A 152 4.21 17.73 2.17
N ASP A 153 3.13 18.40 2.60
CA ASP A 153 3.19 19.53 3.53
C ASP A 153 3.38 19.14 5.00
N SER A 154 3.39 17.84 5.30
CA SER A 154 3.59 17.36 6.67
C SER A 154 5.05 17.57 7.11
N SER A 155 5.22 17.97 8.37
CA SER A 155 6.51 17.97 9.04
C SER A 155 6.88 16.54 9.44
N TYR A 156 8.14 16.20 9.28
CA TYR A 156 8.72 14.93 9.74
C TYR A 156 9.33 15.14 11.12
N SER A 157 9.05 14.23 12.05
CA SER A 157 9.57 14.29 13.41
C SER A 157 10.80 13.41 13.56
N GLU A 158 11.73 13.85 14.39
CA GLU A 158 12.91 13.07 14.78
C GLU A 158 12.53 11.87 15.67
N ASN A 159 11.40 11.97 16.40
CA ASN A 159 10.92 10.91 17.29
C ASN A 159 9.71 10.23 16.69
N THR A 160 9.77 8.90 16.59
CA THR A 160 8.67 8.06 16.12
C THR A 160 8.32 7.04 17.18
N ASP A 161 7.02 6.81 17.38
CA ASP A 161 6.48 5.71 18.19
C ASP A 161 5.38 5.02 17.39
N ILE A 162 5.81 4.08 16.56
CA ILE A 162 4.92 3.33 15.69
C ILE A 162 3.90 2.50 16.48
N VAL A 163 4.25 2.00 17.65
CA VAL A 163 3.35 1.20 18.51
C VAL A 163 2.17 2.04 19.00
N SER A 164 2.46 3.24 19.54
CA SER A 164 1.42 4.18 19.98
C SER A 164 0.54 4.63 18.81
N ALA A 165 1.16 4.88 17.64
CA ALA A 165 0.44 5.27 16.43
C ALA A 165 -0.52 4.17 15.96
N LEU A 166 -0.09 2.91 15.90
CA LEU A 166 -0.92 1.76 15.51
C LEU A 166 -2.10 1.58 16.49
N ARG A 167 -1.85 1.69 17.78
CA ARG A 167 -2.90 1.64 18.82
C ARG A 167 -3.99 2.68 18.60
N LYS A 168 -3.59 3.92 18.36
CA LYS A 168 -4.52 5.04 18.13
C LYS A 168 -5.23 4.93 16.79
N ALA A 169 -4.55 4.42 15.75
CA ALA A 169 -5.11 4.25 14.41
C ALA A 169 -6.32 3.30 14.41
N LYS A 170 -6.34 2.27 15.27
CA LYS A 170 -7.47 1.34 15.42
C LYS A 170 -8.80 2.04 15.68
N ASN A 171 -8.81 3.20 16.34
CA ASN A 171 -10.03 3.94 16.63
C ASN A 171 -10.72 4.49 15.36
N TYR A 172 -10.00 4.57 14.25
CA TYR A 172 -10.50 5.05 12.97
C TYR A 172 -10.85 3.91 12.01
N LEU A 173 -10.28 2.72 12.23
CA LEU A 173 -10.50 1.54 11.39
C LEU A 173 -11.80 0.85 11.81
N ARG A 174 -12.86 0.98 11.00
CA ARG A 174 -14.16 0.39 11.27
C ARG A 174 -14.49 -0.71 10.28
N GLY A 175 -14.95 -1.84 10.77
CA GLY A 175 -15.24 -3.02 9.96
C GLY A 175 -13.96 -3.67 9.42
N SER A 176 -14.11 -4.62 8.50
CA SER A 176 -12.97 -5.26 7.85
C SER A 176 -12.51 -4.42 6.65
N VAL A 177 -11.42 -3.67 6.81
CA VAL A 177 -10.86 -2.78 5.81
C VAL A 177 -9.50 -3.26 5.31
N MET A 178 -9.04 -2.77 4.16
CA MET A 178 -7.69 -2.96 3.67
C MET A 178 -6.79 -1.86 4.24
N VAL A 179 -5.67 -2.22 4.84
CA VAL A 179 -4.76 -1.28 5.52
C VAL A 179 -3.36 -1.42 4.96
N PHE A 180 -2.83 -0.35 4.39
CA PHE A 180 -1.42 -0.26 3.98
C PHE A 180 -0.62 0.48 5.04
N LEU A 181 0.36 -0.18 5.63
CA LEU A 181 1.29 0.43 6.59
C LEU A 181 2.60 0.76 5.87
N LEU A 182 2.82 2.04 5.58
CA LEU A 182 3.96 2.55 4.82
C LEU A 182 5.01 3.10 5.78
N SER A 183 6.16 2.44 5.91
CA SER A 183 7.27 2.82 6.78
C SER A 183 8.58 2.20 6.28
N ASP A 184 9.72 2.69 6.72
CA ASP A 184 11.00 1.98 6.58
C ASP A 184 11.29 1.04 7.77
N PHE A 185 10.44 1.07 8.80
CA PHE A 185 10.54 0.23 10.01
C PHE A 185 11.92 0.30 10.68
N LEU A 186 12.55 1.49 10.65
CA LEU A 186 13.84 1.73 11.32
C LEU A 186 13.70 2.06 12.80
N ASP A 187 12.49 2.30 13.29
CA ASP A 187 12.17 2.50 14.69
C ASP A 187 12.68 1.31 15.53
N GLU A 188 13.36 1.58 16.63
CA GLU A 188 13.83 0.54 17.57
C GLU A 188 12.70 -0.36 18.07
N ASN A 189 11.50 0.17 18.14
CA ASN A 189 10.29 -0.57 18.47
C ASN A 189 9.91 -1.63 17.42
N CYS A 190 10.42 -1.54 16.20
CA CYS A 190 10.22 -2.55 15.15
C CYS A 190 11.22 -3.71 15.24
N SER A 191 12.10 -3.70 16.23
CA SER A 191 13.08 -4.78 16.43
C SER A 191 12.42 -6.12 16.75
N ASN A 192 13.15 -7.21 16.50
CA ASN A 192 12.67 -8.58 16.75
C ASN A 192 12.21 -8.83 18.19
N ASN A 193 12.79 -8.10 19.14
CA ASN A 193 12.59 -8.33 20.57
C ASN A 193 11.42 -7.51 21.14
N ASN A 194 10.80 -6.63 20.35
CA ASN A 194 9.67 -5.84 20.83
C ASN A 194 8.35 -6.57 20.58
N SER A 195 7.88 -7.31 21.59
CA SER A 195 6.60 -8.02 21.53
C SER A 195 5.42 -7.08 21.30
N ALA A 196 5.45 -5.85 21.87
CA ALA A 196 4.36 -4.90 21.79
C ALA A 196 4.06 -4.47 20.33
N PHE A 197 5.08 -4.23 19.51
CA PHE A 197 4.88 -3.94 18.09
C PHE A 197 4.24 -5.11 17.34
N TRP A 198 4.79 -6.31 17.51
CA TRP A 198 4.30 -7.50 16.81
C TRP A 198 2.89 -7.91 17.26
N ASP A 199 2.53 -7.66 18.53
CA ASP A 199 1.18 -7.90 19.03
C ASP A 199 0.17 -6.92 18.44
N GLU A 200 0.55 -5.64 18.24
CA GLU A 200 -0.27 -4.67 17.50
C GLU A 200 -0.46 -5.08 16.03
N ILE A 201 0.59 -5.56 15.37
CA ILE A 201 0.52 -6.08 13.99
C ILE A 201 -0.44 -7.28 13.92
N LYS A 202 -0.30 -8.28 14.80
CA LYS A 202 -1.20 -9.44 14.84
C LYS A 202 -2.66 -9.05 15.07
N THR A 203 -2.89 -8.08 15.96
CA THR A 203 -4.24 -7.57 16.23
C THR A 203 -4.85 -6.92 14.97
N LEU A 204 -4.06 -6.12 14.24
CA LEU A 204 -4.50 -5.52 12.98
C LEU A 204 -4.76 -6.57 11.89
N VAL A 205 -3.89 -7.57 11.77
CA VAL A 205 -4.06 -8.69 10.83
C VAL A 205 -5.31 -9.51 11.14
N GLY A 206 -5.63 -9.71 12.42
CA GLY A 206 -6.81 -10.44 12.84
C GLY A 206 -8.14 -9.74 12.51
N SER A 207 -8.13 -8.41 12.40
CA SER A 207 -9.35 -7.60 12.18
C SER A 207 -9.44 -7.00 10.77
N HIS A 208 -8.30 -6.81 10.11
CA HIS A 208 -8.19 -6.09 8.84
C HIS A 208 -7.25 -6.81 7.89
N ASP A 209 -7.29 -6.43 6.62
CA ASP A 209 -6.31 -6.89 5.63
C ASP A 209 -5.09 -5.97 5.66
N LEU A 210 -4.16 -6.25 6.58
CA LEU A 210 -2.94 -5.47 6.74
C LEU A 210 -1.87 -5.84 5.71
N ILE A 211 -1.34 -4.83 5.03
CA ILE A 211 -0.28 -4.95 4.04
C ILE A 211 0.85 -4.00 4.43
N PRO A 212 1.91 -4.48 5.08
CA PRO A 212 3.10 -3.68 5.34
C PRO A 212 3.86 -3.39 4.03
N VAL A 213 4.25 -2.13 3.84
CA VAL A 213 5.09 -1.69 2.74
C VAL A 213 6.37 -1.10 3.32
N VAL A 214 7.47 -1.78 3.09
CA VAL A 214 8.79 -1.43 3.62
C VAL A 214 9.53 -0.60 2.58
N PHE A 215 9.85 0.64 2.91
CA PHE A 215 10.76 1.44 2.11
C PHE A 215 12.19 1.01 2.42
N ASP A 216 12.78 0.39 1.42
CA ASP A 216 14.06 -0.27 1.55
C ASP A 216 15.21 0.66 1.13
N GLU A 217 16.38 0.40 1.68
CA GLU A 217 17.61 1.00 1.22
C GLU A 217 18.22 0.12 0.12
N ASP A 218 18.61 0.72 -1.00
CA ASP A 218 19.39 -0.01 -1.99
C ASP A 218 20.79 -0.24 -1.42
N PRO A 219 21.20 -1.51 -1.16
CA PRO A 219 22.55 -1.78 -0.68
C PRO A 219 23.63 -1.30 -1.66
N ASN A 220 23.30 -1.11 -2.93
CA ASN A 220 24.20 -0.54 -3.94
C ASN A 220 24.47 0.95 -3.72
N PHE A 221 23.66 1.62 -2.92
CA PHE A 221 23.86 3.02 -2.52
C PHE A 221 25.29 3.32 -2.09
N LEU A 222 25.85 2.46 -1.23
CA LEU A 222 27.21 2.59 -0.74
C LEU A 222 28.25 2.02 -1.71
N LEU A 223 27.85 1.22 -2.69
CA LEU A 223 28.76 0.63 -3.68
C LEU A 223 29.24 1.66 -4.70
N ASP A 224 28.38 2.61 -5.07
CA ASP A 224 28.71 3.66 -6.04
C ASP A 224 29.44 4.87 -5.43
N ALA A 225 29.33 5.04 -4.10
CA ALA A 225 30.00 6.12 -3.39
C ALA A 225 31.44 5.73 -3.04
N GLY A 226 32.41 6.22 -3.79
CA GLY A 226 33.84 6.12 -3.45
C GLY A 226 34.25 7.17 -2.43
N GLY A 227 35.13 6.84 -1.48
CA GLY A 227 35.72 7.81 -0.55
C GLY A 227 35.13 7.77 0.87
N ASN A 228 35.26 8.88 1.59
CA ASN A 228 34.72 9.04 2.95
C ASN A 228 33.26 9.50 2.87
N VAL A 229 32.35 8.72 3.45
CA VAL A 229 30.94 9.11 3.61
C VAL A 229 30.72 9.62 5.02
N ARG A 230 30.14 10.82 5.12
CA ARG A 230 29.62 11.34 6.37
C ARG A 230 28.16 10.95 6.50
N LEU A 231 27.86 10.10 7.48
CA LEU A 231 26.50 9.80 7.88
C LEU A 231 26.16 10.65 9.09
N LYS A 232 25.09 11.40 8.98
CA LYS A 232 24.54 12.14 10.11
C LYS A 232 23.31 11.39 10.58
N ASP A 233 23.39 10.89 11.80
CA ASP A 233 22.22 10.35 12.48
C ASP A 233 21.26 11.52 12.80
N LEU A 234 20.06 11.50 12.25
CA LEU A 234 19.09 12.58 12.43
C LEU A 234 18.46 12.57 13.82
N GLU A 235 18.42 11.42 14.48
CA GLU A 235 17.85 11.30 15.83
C GLU A 235 18.85 11.76 16.89
N SER A 236 20.08 11.25 16.85
CA SER A 236 21.13 11.60 17.81
C SER A 236 21.95 12.82 17.42
N LYS A 237 21.78 13.37 16.20
CA LYS A 237 22.58 14.45 15.58
C LYS A 237 24.08 14.16 15.50
N ARG A 238 24.51 12.93 15.77
CA ARG A 238 25.91 12.51 15.70
C ARG A 238 26.32 12.33 14.24
N GLU A 239 27.49 12.84 13.91
CA GLU A 239 28.11 12.63 12.61
C GLU A 239 29.15 11.51 12.71
N TYR A 240 29.00 10.53 11.84
CA TYR A 240 29.95 9.42 11.71
C TYR A 240 30.62 9.51 10.35
N THR A 241 31.95 9.56 10.35
CA THR A 241 32.69 9.49 9.09
C THR A 241 33.18 8.06 8.91
N PHE A 242 32.73 7.43 7.85
CA PHE A 242 33.13 6.06 7.50
C PHE A 242 33.96 6.08 6.22
N GLN A 243 35.09 5.40 6.27
CA GLN A 243 35.83 5.07 5.06
C GLN A 243 35.15 3.88 4.39
N LEU A 244 34.60 4.09 3.21
CA LEU A 244 33.90 3.05 2.44
C LEU A 244 34.89 2.10 1.76
N SER A 245 35.60 1.30 2.53
CA SER A 245 36.35 0.17 1.99
C SER A 245 35.40 -0.87 1.40
N LYS A 246 35.84 -1.65 0.42
CA LYS A 246 35.05 -2.74 -0.19
C LYS A 246 34.46 -3.67 0.88
N LYS A 247 35.26 -4.03 1.89
CA LYS A 247 34.87 -4.89 3.03
C LYS A 247 33.74 -4.27 3.88
N ASN A 248 33.78 -2.96 4.10
CA ASN A 248 32.74 -2.27 4.88
C ASN A 248 31.41 -2.19 4.12
N ARG A 249 31.46 -2.05 2.79
CA ARG A 249 30.29 -2.08 1.92
C ARG A 249 29.60 -3.44 1.92
N GLU A 250 30.39 -4.51 1.77
CA GLU A 250 29.89 -5.89 1.85
C GLU A 250 29.19 -6.16 3.17
N LYS A 251 29.83 -5.81 4.29
CA LYS A 251 29.22 -5.95 5.62
C LYS A 251 27.93 -5.15 5.80
N PHE A 252 27.85 -3.96 5.21
CA PHE A 252 26.65 -3.16 5.29
C PHE A 252 25.52 -3.77 4.46
N ALA A 253 25.82 -4.23 3.24
CA ALA A 253 24.87 -4.94 2.40
C ALA A 253 24.34 -6.22 3.07
N GLU A 254 25.21 -7.00 3.71
CA GLU A 254 24.84 -8.18 4.49
C GLU A 254 23.87 -7.82 5.63
N ARG A 255 24.13 -6.76 6.39
CA ARG A 255 23.25 -6.30 7.48
C ARG A 255 21.87 -5.88 6.98
N ILE A 256 21.81 -5.17 5.84
CA ILE A 256 20.53 -4.82 5.22
C ILE A 256 19.77 -6.09 4.83
N GLN A 257 20.41 -7.05 4.17
CA GLN A 257 19.77 -8.30 3.77
C GLN A 257 19.30 -9.13 4.98
N GLU A 258 20.10 -9.20 6.03
CA GLU A 258 19.73 -9.87 7.27
C GLU A 258 18.48 -9.23 7.89
N ARG A 259 18.47 -7.90 8.02
CA ARG A 259 17.31 -7.15 8.53
C ARG A 259 16.06 -7.41 7.69
N HIS A 260 16.18 -7.43 6.36
CA HIS A 260 15.03 -7.73 5.48
C HIS A 260 14.49 -9.13 5.68
N SER A 261 15.40 -10.10 5.84
CA SER A 261 15.02 -11.50 6.13
C SER A 261 14.27 -11.60 7.45
N ILE A 262 14.78 -10.91 8.47
CA ILE A 262 14.16 -10.84 9.80
C ILE A 262 12.75 -10.24 9.71
N LEU A 263 12.61 -9.04 9.14
CA LEU A 263 11.32 -8.36 8.97
C LEU A 263 10.33 -9.22 8.19
N ARG A 264 10.76 -9.80 7.06
CA ARG A 264 9.92 -10.68 6.25
C ARG A 264 9.39 -11.86 7.03
N ASN A 265 10.27 -12.54 7.78
CA ASN A 265 9.90 -13.69 8.59
C ASN A 265 8.95 -13.32 9.71
N GLN A 266 9.15 -12.18 10.36
CA GLN A 266 8.27 -11.70 11.43
C GLN A 266 6.88 -11.33 10.91
N PHE A 267 6.78 -10.64 9.77
CA PHE A 267 5.47 -10.37 9.15
C PHE A 267 4.74 -11.65 8.73
N ILE A 268 5.46 -12.66 8.22
CA ILE A 268 4.87 -13.98 7.91
C ILE A 268 4.35 -14.64 9.19
N LYS A 269 5.12 -14.62 10.29
CA LYS A 269 4.68 -15.15 11.60
C LYS A 269 3.48 -14.38 12.17
N ALA A 270 3.36 -13.10 11.86
CA ALA A 270 2.22 -12.28 12.23
C ALA A 270 0.99 -12.47 11.32
N GLY A 271 1.07 -13.32 10.28
CA GLY A 271 -0.04 -13.65 9.39
C GLY A 271 -0.18 -12.72 8.17
N THR A 272 0.82 -11.90 7.86
CA THR A 272 0.81 -11.04 6.67
C THR A 272 2.12 -11.15 5.88
N ARG A 273 2.15 -10.50 4.71
CA ARG A 273 3.36 -10.43 3.86
C ARG A 273 3.68 -8.98 3.54
N ALA A 274 4.91 -8.59 3.86
CA ALA A 274 5.40 -7.25 3.54
C ALA A 274 5.86 -7.16 2.07
N ILE A 275 5.64 -5.98 1.49
CA ILE A 275 6.14 -5.57 0.19
C ILE A 275 7.34 -4.67 0.42
N PHE A 276 8.45 -4.93 -0.27
CA PHE A 276 9.66 -4.11 -0.18
C PHE A 276 9.77 -3.26 -1.45
N ILE A 277 9.90 -1.95 -1.27
CA ILE A 277 10.05 -0.97 -2.35
C ILE A 277 11.42 -0.31 -2.19
N LYS A 278 12.30 -0.55 -3.17
CA LYS A 278 13.65 0.01 -3.26
C LYS A 278 13.73 1.20 -4.20
N GLY A 279 12.85 1.23 -5.18
CA GLY A 279 12.85 2.25 -6.22
C GLY A 279 11.66 2.16 -7.17
N GLU A 280 11.73 2.90 -8.27
CA GLU A 280 10.62 3.01 -9.23
C GLU A 280 10.22 1.67 -9.87
N ALA A 281 11.18 0.78 -10.13
CA ALA A 281 10.93 -0.52 -10.75
C ALA A 281 10.02 -1.45 -9.91
N ASP A 282 9.92 -1.22 -8.60
CA ASP A 282 9.11 -2.06 -7.72
C ASP A 282 7.64 -1.66 -7.70
N PHE A 283 7.29 -0.44 -8.17
CA PHE A 283 5.90 0.01 -8.18
C PHE A 283 5.01 -0.82 -9.11
N ASP A 284 5.55 -1.40 -10.16
CA ASP A 284 4.82 -2.34 -11.02
C ASP A 284 4.39 -3.59 -10.28
N LYS A 285 5.28 -4.15 -9.47
CA LYS A 285 5.00 -5.33 -8.62
C LYS A 285 4.01 -4.95 -7.52
N PHE A 286 4.18 -3.77 -6.94
CA PHE A 286 3.29 -3.22 -5.92
C PHE A 286 1.85 -3.07 -6.44
N LEU A 287 1.68 -2.43 -7.61
CA LEU A 287 0.38 -2.26 -8.23
C LEU A 287 -0.28 -3.61 -8.58
N LYS A 288 0.48 -4.54 -9.20
CA LYS A 288 -0.02 -5.89 -9.49
C LYS A 288 -0.48 -6.62 -8.23
N PHE A 289 0.31 -6.54 -7.15
CA PHE A 289 -0.04 -7.15 -5.87
C PHE A 289 -1.35 -6.58 -5.33
N PHE A 290 -1.52 -5.26 -5.34
CA PHE A 290 -2.74 -4.59 -4.92
C PHE A 290 -3.96 -5.07 -5.71
N LEU A 291 -3.88 -5.06 -7.04
CA LEU A 291 -4.98 -5.47 -7.92
C LEU A 291 -5.38 -6.95 -7.73
N ILE A 292 -4.39 -7.85 -7.58
CA ILE A 292 -4.66 -9.26 -7.31
C ILE A 292 -5.34 -9.45 -5.95
N ARG A 293 -4.87 -8.75 -4.92
CA ARG A 293 -5.41 -8.88 -3.57
C ARG A 293 -6.82 -8.32 -3.47
N LYS A 294 -7.09 -7.23 -4.19
CA LYS A 294 -8.43 -6.67 -4.32
C LYS A 294 -9.41 -7.68 -4.91
N LYS A 295 -9.07 -8.34 -6.04
CA LYS A 295 -9.91 -9.34 -6.68
C LYS A 295 -10.30 -10.53 -5.78
N ARG A 296 -9.51 -10.82 -4.74
CA ARG A 296 -9.80 -11.88 -3.78
C ARG A 296 -10.79 -11.46 -2.68
N ARG A 297 -11.05 -10.18 -2.53
CA ARG A 297 -11.92 -9.61 -1.49
C ARG A 297 -13.29 -9.15 -1.99
N GLY A 298 -13.38 -8.79 -3.25
CA GLY A 298 -14.64 -8.51 -3.96
C GLY A 298 -15.28 -9.82 -4.44
#